data_ab6cdb795fe686113c0f5287a4337fa1
#
_entry.id   ab6cdb795fe686113c0f5287a4337fa1
#
_cell.length_a   1.000
_cell.length_b   1.000
_cell.length_c   1.000
_cell.angle_alpha   90.00
_cell.angle_beta   90.00
_cell.angle_gamma   90.00
#
_symmetry.space_group_name_H-M   'P 1'
#
loop_
_entity.id
_entity.type
_entity.pdbx_description
1 polymer ?
#
loop_
_entity_poly.entity_id
_entity_poly.type
_entity_poly.pdbx_seq_one_letter_code
_entity_poly.pdbx_strand_id
1 'polypeptide(L)'
;KEDACAVIDLIEDWQRKIYAEHGTHFIHASDEWYILAGREMPEEERYDGYLQLENGVGMTRLLLNEFTEYMEELAKERKLPDERPSGTVSMATGKLSYPYIRKMADGVQEAFPNIRILVYEIRNDFFGERITVSGLLTGQDLVAQLKGRELGERLFLPQKIHLL
;
A
#
# COMPACT_ATOMS: atom_id res chain seq x y z
N LYS A 1 -18.54 6.42 2.56
CA LYS A 1 -18.17 5.45 3.60
C LYS A 1 -19.27 4.42 3.81
N GLU A 2 -20.50 4.84 4.04
CA GLU A 2 -21.66 3.94 4.27
C GLU A 2 -21.88 3.00 3.08
N ASP A 3 -21.92 3.53 1.86
CA ASP A 3 -22.06 2.72 0.64
C ASP A 3 -20.93 1.68 0.50
N ALA A 4 -19.69 2.06 0.83
CA ALA A 4 -18.56 1.14 0.79
C ALA A 4 -18.72 0.01 1.81
N CYS A 5 -19.19 0.30 3.00
CA CYS A 5 -19.50 -0.72 4.01
C CYS A 5 -20.59 -1.68 3.51
N ALA A 6 -21.66 -1.16 2.92
CA ALA A 6 -22.75 -1.99 2.41
C ALA A 6 -22.31 -2.93 1.28
N VAL A 7 -21.44 -2.45 0.38
CA VAL A 7 -20.87 -3.27 -0.69
C VAL A 7 -20.00 -4.39 -0.12
N ILE A 8 -19.13 -4.07 0.86
CA ILE A 8 -18.29 -5.09 1.53
C ILE A 8 -19.17 -6.13 2.22
N ASP A 9 -20.17 -5.71 2.99
CA ASP A 9 -21.07 -6.63 3.69
C ASP A 9 -21.76 -7.60 2.73
N LEU A 10 -22.23 -7.10 1.58
CA LEU A 10 -22.84 -7.93 0.54
C LEU A 10 -21.84 -8.94 -0.05
N ILE A 11 -20.63 -8.49 -0.38
CA ILE A 11 -19.57 -9.36 -0.92
C ILE A 11 -19.19 -10.43 0.09
N GLU A 12 -19.00 -10.06 1.36
CA GLU A 12 -18.65 -11.01 2.42
C GLU A 12 -19.75 -12.04 2.70
N ASP A 13 -21.02 -11.63 2.58
CA ASP A 13 -22.15 -12.57 2.67
C ASP A 13 -22.13 -13.62 1.55
N TRP A 14 -21.83 -13.19 0.32
CA TRP A 14 -21.68 -14.10 -0.81
C TRP A 14 -20.43 -14.96 -0.68
N GLN A 15 -19.32 -14.42 -0.24
CA GLN A 15 -18.10 -15.19 0.02
C GLN A 15 -18.35 -16.33 0.99
N ARG A 16 -19.05 -16.08 2.11
CA ARG A 16 -19.37 -17.15 3.08
C ARG A 16 -20.19 -18.26 2.47
N LYS A 17 -21.19 -17.92 1.64
CA LYS A 17 -22.04 -18.92 0.96
C LYS A 17 -21.25 -19.74 -0.05
N ILE A 18 -20.47 -19.08 -0.90
CA ILE A 18 -19.69 -19.74 -1.96
C ILE A 18 -18.58 -20.58 -1.34
N TYR A 19 -17.91 -20.08 -0.31
CA TYR A 19 -16.87 -20.85 0.38
C TYR A 19 -17.41 -22.13 1.03
N ALA A 20 -18.58 -22.07 1.65
CA ALA A 20 -19.22 -23.22 2.26
C ALA A 20 -19.59 -24.30 1.23
N GLU A 21 -19.89 -23.93 -0.01
CA GLU A 21 -20.30 -24.83 -1.09
C GLU A 21 -19.12 -25.32 -1.94
N HIS A 22 -18.14 -24.43 -2.20
CA HIS A 22 -17.09 -24.67 -3.20
C HIS A 22 -15.66 -24.62 -2.64
N GLY A 23 -15.46 -24.19 -1.40
CA GLY A 23 -14.12 -24.08 -0.79
C GLY A 23 -13.26 -22.96 -1.38
N THR A 24 -13.87 -21.97 -2.02
CA THR A 24 -13.21 -20.77 -2.56
C THR A 24 -14.05 -19.54 -2.29
N HIS A 25 -13.43 -18.37 -2.10
CA HIS A 25 -14.16 -17.13 -1.89
C HIS A 25 -14.73 -16.53 -3.18
N PHE A 26 -14.11 -16.79 -4.31
CA PHE A 26 -14.51 -16.46 -5.68
C PHE A 26 -14.77 -14.97 -5.96
N ILE A 27 -15.57 -14.28 -5.13
CA ILE A 27 -15.90 -12.85 -5.26
C ILE A 27 -15.09 -12.06 -4.25
N HIS A 28 -14.46 -10.96 -4.69
CA HIS A 28 -13.65 -10.10 -3.80
C HIS A 28 -13.98 -8.63 -4.03
N ALA A 29 -13.99 -7.85 -2.95
CA ALA A 29 -13.88 -6.41 -3.04
C ALA A 29 -12.41 -6.03 -3.23
N SER A 30 -12.13 -5.03 -4.06
CA SER A 30 -10.78 -4.46 -4.14
C SER A 30 -10.40 -3.76 -2.83
N ASP A 31 -9.11 -3.61 -2.60
CA ASP A 31 -8.55 -2.95 -1.42
C ASP A 31 -9.11 -1.54 -1.23
N GLU A 32 -9.39 -0.83 -2.33
CA GLU A 32 -9.99 0.50 -2.30
C GLU A 32 -11.30 0.55 -1.51
N TRP A 33 -12.16 -0.46 -1.63
CA TRP A 33 -13.42 -0.53 -0.89
C TRP A 33 -13.19 -0.60 0.62
N TYR A 34 -12.24 -1.42 1.07
CA TYR A 34 -11.88 -1.54 2.49
C TYR A 34 -11.32 -0.22 3.04
N ILE A 35 -10.45 0.45 2.28
CA ILE A 35 -9.86 1.73 2.67
C ILE A 35 -10.95 2.82 2.77
N LEU A 36 -11.82 2.93 1.76
CA LEU A 36 -12.94 3.88 1.75
C LEU A 36 -13.94 3.64 2.89
N ALA A 37 -14.16 2.38 3.23
CA ALA A 37 -15.00 1.99 4.36
C ALA A 37 -14.32 2.28 5.71
N GLY A 38 -13.00 2.40 5.73
CA GLY A 38 -12.20 2.46 6.96
C GLY A 38 -12.20 1.13 7.70
N ARG A 39 -12.26 0.03 6.96
CA ARG A 39 -12.16 -1.34 7.48
C ARG A 39 -10.74 -1.88 7.29
N GLU A 40 -10.36 -2.80 8.16
CA GLU A 40 -9.12 -3.56 8.01
C GLU A 40 -9.19 -4.46 6.76
N MET A 41 -8.00 -4.68 6.14
CA MET A 41 -7.90 -5.62 5.04
C MET A 41 -8.19 -7.04 5.55
N PRO A 42 -8.92 -7.86 4.77
CA PRO A 42 -9.09 -9.27 5.09
C PRO A 42 -7.76 -9.97 5.34
N GLU A 43 -7.81 -11.05 6.11
CA GLU A 43 -6.63 -11.90 6.30
C GLU A 43 -6.28 -12.66 5.01
N GLU A 44 -5.04 -13.12 4.93
CA GLU A 44 -4.45 -13.71 3.72
C GLU A 44 -5.27 -14.86 3.14
N GLU A 45 -5.79 -15.71 4.01
CA GLU A 45 -6.56 -16.90 3.62
C GLU A 45 -7.81 -16.58 2.80
N ARG A 46 -8.32 -15.34 2.92
CA ARG A 46 -9.51 -14.91 2.20
C ARG A 46 -9.25 -14.53 0.75
N TYR A 47 -7.98 -14.46 0.33
CA TYR A 47 -7.61 -14.08 -1.03
C TYR A 47 -7.34 -15.29 -1.95
N ASP A 48 -7.49 -16.53 -1.45
CA ASP A 48 -7.32 -17.76 -2.22
C ASP A 48 -6.00 -17.82 -3.02
N GLY A 49 -4.91 -17.35 -2.40
CA GLY A 49 -3.58 -17.29 -3.04
C GLY A 49 -3.38 -16.07 -3.97
N TYR A 50 -4.13 -14.98 -3.74
CA TYR A 50 -3.95 -13.69 -4.43
C TYR A 50 -4.15 -13.73 -5.96
N LEU A 51 -5.15 -14.46 -6.43
CA LEU A 51 -5.42 -14.66 -7.85
C LEU A 51 -5.83 -13.38 -8.60
N GLN A 52 -6.18 -12.31 -7.89
CA GLN A 52 -6.70 -11.07 -8.48
C GLN A 52 -5.88 -9.82 -8.13
N LEU A 53 -4.57 -9.96 -7.87
CA LEU A 53 -3.69 -8.82 -7.56
C LEU A 53 -3.75 -7.72 -8.62
N GLU A 54 -3.76 -8.09 -9.90
CA GLU A 54 -3.84 -7.13 -11.01
C GLU A 54 -5.13 -6.27 -10.99
N ASN A 55 -6.16 -6.74 -10.32
CA ASN A 55 -7.43 -6.03 -10.12
C ASN A 55 -7.45 -5.22 -8.80
N GLY A 56 -6.33 -5.11 -8.10
CA GLY A 56 -6.24 -4.39 -6.82
C GLY A 56 -6.90 -5.14 -5.66
N VAL A 57 -6.92 -6.47 -5.70
CA VAL A 57 -7.48 -7.33 -4.65
C VAL A 57 -6.34 -7.98 -3.87
N GLY A 58 -6.19 -7.63 -2.59
CA GLY A 58 -5.20 -8.20 -1.70
C GLY A 58 -3.78 -7.64 -1.82
N MET A 59 -3.55 -6.65 -2.68
CA MET A 59 -2.22 -6.03 -2.83
C MET A 59 -1.71 -5.41 -1.52
N THR A 60 -2.61 -4.74 -0.80
CA THR A 60 -2.25 -4.10 0.48
C THR A 60 -1.94 -5.14 1.54
N ARG A 61 -2.74 -6.21 1.65
CA ARG A 61 -2.48 -7.29 2.60
C ARG A 61 -1.14 -7.97 2.30
N LEU A 62 -0.90 -8.34 1.05
CA LEU A 62 0.36 -8.95 0.63
C LEU A 62 1.56 -8.06 0.98
N LEU A 63 1.51 -6.77 0.63
CA LEU A 63 2.56 -5.82 0.96
C LEU A 63 2.84 -5.73 2.47
N LEU A 64 1.79 -5.72 3.30
CA LEU A 64 1.93 -5.65 4.75
C LEU A 64 2.53 -6.95 5.34
N ASN A 65 2.13 -8.10 4.82
CA ASN A 65 2.66 -9.39 5.24
C ASN A 65 4.14 -9.50 4.89
N GLU A 66 4.50 -9.26 3.61
CA GLU A 66 5.90 -9.28 3.15
C GLU A 66 6.78 -8.30 3.94
N PHE A 67 6.27 -7.09 4.21
CA PHE A 67 6.99 -6.12 5.03
C PHE A 67 7.21 -6.64 6.46
N THR A 68 6.18 -7.20 7.09
CA THR A 68 6.28 -7.70 8.46
C THR A 68 7.27 -8.86 8.54
N GLU A 69 7.17 -9.84 7.63
CA GLU A 69 8.07 -10.97 7.54
C GLU A 69 9.53 -10.52 7.36
N TYR A 70 9.77 -9.59 6.44
CA TYR A 70 11.11 -9.06 6.22
C TYR A 70 11.68 -8.35 7.44
N MET A 71 10.87 -7.53 8.13
CA MET A 71 11.31 -6.85 9.36
C MET A 71 11.60 -7.84 10.49
N GLU A 72 10.81 -8.93 10.59
CA GLU A 72 11.07 -10.01 11.56
C GLU A 72 12.36 -10.79 11.24
N GLU A 73 12.63 -11.06 9.97
CA GLU A 73 13.87 -11.70 9.53
C GLU A 73 15.08 -10.84 9.88
N LEU A 74 15.04 -9.55 9.57
CA LEU A 74 16.09 -8.61 9.94
C LEU A 74 16.34 -8.58 11.45
N ALA A 75 15.29 -8.63 12.25
CA ALA A 75 15.40 -8.66 13.70
C ALA A 75 16.05 -9.96 14.23
N LYS A 76 15.72 -11.11 13.60
CA LYS A 76 16.25 -12.43 13.97
C LYS A 76 17.73 -12.61 13.59
N GLU A 77 18.09 -12.15 12.41
CA GLU A 77 19.45 -12.35 11.88
C GLU A 77 20.54 -11.61 12.65
N ARG A 78 20.19 -10.61 13.49
CA ARG A 78 21.15 -9.70 14.18
C ARG A 78 22.26 -9.16 13.26
N LYS A 79 22.13 -9.37 11.97
CA LYS A 79 23.01 -8.83 10.93
C LYS A 79 22.54 -7.43 10.54
N LEU A 80 22.53 -6.53 11.53
CA LEU A 80 22.66 -5.14 11.14
C LEU A 80 24.04 -5.05 10.46
N PRO A 81 24.13 -4.50 9.25
CA PRO A 81 25.42 -4.25 8.62
C PRO A 81 26.34 -3.54 9.63
N ASP A 82 27.64 -3.84 9.60
CA ASP A 82 28.63 -3.14 10.46
C ASP A 82 28.53 -1.62 10.29
N GLU A 83 28.11 -1.18 9.11
CA GLU A 83 27.69 0.19 8.82
C GLU A 83 26.16 0.25 8.85
N ARG A 84 25.60 0.79 9.93
CA ARG A 84 24.15 1.07 10.00
C ARG A 84 23.77 2.01 8.89
N PRO A 85 22.75 1.67 8.07
CA PRO A 85 22.30 2.55 7.01
C PRO A 85 21.89 3.91 7.61
N SER A 86 22.31 4.98 6.97
CA SER A 86 22.02 6.35 7.39
C SER A 86 21.71 7.21 6.18
N GLY A 87 21.03 8.32 6.38
CA GLY A 87 20.71 9.27 5.33
C GLY A 87 19.21 9.58 5.24
N THR A 88 18.87 10.40 4.28
CA THR A 88 17.49 10.79 4.03
C THR A 88 17.04 10.22 2.69
N VAL A 89 15.93 9.53 2.70
CA VAL A 89 15.26 9.03 1.48
C VAL A 89 13.81 9.50 1.46
N SER A 90 13.22 9.55 0.29
CA SER A 90 11.81 9.88 0.17
C SER A 90 11.04 8.86 -0.64
N MET A 91 9.75 8.78 -0.38
CA MET A 91 8.78 7.94 -1.07
C MET A 91 7.60 8.80 -1.50
N ALA A 92 7.15 8.66 -2.73
CA ALA A 92 5.93 9.30 -3.20
C ALA A 92 4.88 8.24 -3.53
N THR A 93 3.64 8.47 -3.12
CA THR A 93 2.56 7.50 -3.30
C THR A 93 1.22 8.21 -3.43
N GLY A 94 0.21 7.53 -3.96
CA GLY A 94 -1.14 8.07 -4.05
C GLY A 94 -1.83 8.13 -2.69
N LYS A 95 -2.89 8.92 -2.62
CA LYS A 95 -3.66 9.18 -1.40
C LYS A 95 -4.13 7.89 -0.70
N LEU A 96 -4.55 6.90 -1.48
CA LEU A 96 -5.09 5.64 -0.95
C LEU A 96 -4.03 4.84 -0.18
N SER A 97 -2.82 4.73 -0.73
CA SER A 97 -1.72 3.95 -0.16
C SER A 97 -0.91 4.73 0.89
N TYR A 98 -1.05 6.05 0.94
CA TYR A 98 -0.26 6.91 1.82
C TYR A 98 -0.24 6.46 3.30
N PRO A 99 -1.37 6.14 3.95
CA PRO A 99 -1.36 5.74 5.36
C PRO A 99 -0.54 4.48 5.62
N TYR A 100 -0.58 3.53 4.68
CA TYR A 100 0.15 2.26 4.78
C TYR A 100 1.65 2.47 4.59
N ILE A 101 2.03 3.19 3.53
CA ILE A 101 3.43 3.52 3.26
C ILE A 101 4.03 4.35 4.39
N ARG A 102 3.27 5.28 4.96
CA ARG A 102 3.71 6.08 6.12
C ARG A 102 3.97 5.18 7.33
N LYS A 103 3.04 4.27 7.67
CA LYS A 103 3.20 3.33 8.77
C LYS A 103 4.42 2.42 8.60
N MET A 104 4.66 1.93 7.38
CA MET A 104 5.85 1.12 7.08
C MET A 104 7.13 1.95 7.23
N ALA A 105 7.16 3.18 6.73
CA ALA A 105 8.29 4.10 6.88
C ALA A 105 8.59 4.39 8.36
N ASP A 106 7.56 4.57 9.18
CA ASP A 106 7.73 4.76 10.63
C ASP A 106 8.35 3.51 11.29
N GLY A 107 7.89 2.31 10.92
CA GLY A 107 8.47 1.05 11.40
C GLY A 107 9.94 0.87 11.00
N VAL A 108 10.30 1.24 9.78
CA VAL A 108 11.72 1.22 9.35
C VAL A 108 12.55 2.23 10.15
N GLN A 109 12.06 3.45 10.37
CA GLN A 109 12.78 4.47 11.15
C GLN A 109 12.93 4.08 12.62
N GLU A 110 11.96 3.36 13.18
CA GLU A 110 12.06 2.81 14.54
C GLU A 110 13.18 1.77 14.63
N ALA A 111 13.28 0.88 13.67
CA ALA A 111 14.33 -0.14 13.60
C ALA A 111 15.70 0.45 13.24
N PHE A 112 15.75 1.49 12.40
CA PHE A 112 16.96 2.15 11.89
C PHE A 112 16.92 3.67 12.14
N PRO A 113 17.22 4.15 13.36
CA PRO A 113 17.07 5.57 13.73
C PRO A 113 17.93 6.56 12.94
N ASN A 114 18.96 6.06 12.22
CA ASN A 114 19.82 6.89 11.38
C ASN A 114 19.26 7.13 9.97
N ILE A 115 18.15 6.45 9.62
CA ILE A 115 17.44 6.67 8.35
C ILE A 115 16.29 7.63 8.60
N ARG A 116 16.19 8.66 7.77
CA ARG A 116 15.04 9.56 7.71
C ARG A 116 14.25 9.26 6.44
N ILE A 117 12.97 8.91 6.57
CA ILE A 117 12.09 8.61 5.44
C ILE A 117 11.00 9.69 5.35
N LEU A 118 10.99 10.40 4.23
CA LEU A 118 9.99 11.40 3.92
C LEU A 118 8.94 10.77 3.01
N VAL A 119 7.70 10.69 3.44
CA VAL A 119 6.61 10.14 2.63
C VAL A 119 5.72 11.27 2.13
N TYR A 120 5.54 11.35 0.81
CA TYR A 120 4.74 12.35 0.14
C TYR A 120 3.47 11.73 -0.42
N GLU A 121 2.34 12.26 0.03
CA GLU A 121 1.05 12.00 -0.61
C GLU A 121 0.96 12.84 -1.87
N ILE A 122 0.71 12.19 -3.01
CA ILE A 122 0.57 12.83 -4.32
C ILE A 122 -0.90 12.78 -4.72
N ARG A 123 -1.45 13.95 -4.98
CA ARG A 123 -2.79 14.11 -5.52
C ARG A 123 -2.76 13.90 -7.03
N ASN A 124 -3.76 13.19 -7.54
CA ASN A 124 -3.93 13.05 -8.99
C ASN A 124 -4.68 14.27 -9.54
N ASP A 125 -3.95 15.22 -10.07
CA ASP A 125 -4.52 16.43 -10.68
C ASP A 125 -4.87 16.19 -12.16
N PHE A 126 -4.16 15.25 -12.81
CA PHE A 126 -4.34 14.96 -14.23
C PHE A 126 -5.67 14.24 -14.52
N PHE A 127 -5.94 13.14 -13.84
CA PHE A 127 -7.19 12.38 -14.00
C PHE A 127 -8.29 12.84 -13.04
N GLY A 128 -7.95 13.69 -12.08
CA GLY A 128 -8.86 14.25 -11.08
C GLY A 128 -8.68 13.65 -9.68
N GLU A 129 -8.97 14.47 -8.66
CA GLU A 129 -8.72 14.18 -7.25
C GLU A 129 -9.47 12.93 -6.69
N ARG A 130 -10.48 12.45 -7.42
CA ARG A 130 -11.21 11.23 -7.06
C ARG A 130 -10.43 9.96 -7.40
N ILE A 131 -9.40 10.07 -8.24
CA ILE A 131 -8.50 8.97 -8.57
C ILE A 131 -7.39 8.95 -7.52
N THR A 132 -7.44 7.97 -6.65
CA THR A 132 -6.60 7.91 -5.43
C THR A 132 -5.52 6.84 -5.48
N VAL A 133 -5.56 5.97 -6.48
CA VAL A 133 -4.62 4.85 -6.65
C VAL A 133 -3.27 5.33 -7.17
N SER A 134 -2.19 4.78 -6.62
CA SER A 134 -0.82 5.17 -6.97
C SER A 134 -0.44 4.85 -8.43
N GLY A 135 -1.00 3.77 -8.99
CA GLY A 135 -0.70 3.33 -10.36
C GLY A 135 -1.24 4.25 -11.47
N LEU A 136 -2.09 5.22 -11.14
CA LEU A 136 -2.61 6.21 -12.09
C LEU A 136 -2.02 7.62 -11.88
N LEU A 137 -1.03 7.79 -11.01
CA LEU A 137 -0.28 9.03 -10.91
C LEU A 137 0.50 9.29 -12.19
N THR A 138 0.59 10.55 -12.58
CA THR A 138 1.36 10.96 -13.76
C THR A 138 2.70 11.58 -13.37
N GLY A 139 3.66 11.57 -14.29
CA GLY A 139 4.92 12.29 -14.10
C GLY A 139 4.71 13.79 -13.85
N GLN A 140 3.67 14.38 -14.45
CA GLN A 140 3.32 15.79 -14.25
C GLN A 140 2.88 16.05 -12.80
N ASP A 141 2.04 15.17 -12.22
CA ASP A 141 1.60 15.30 -10.83
C ASP A 141 2.78 15.24 -9.86
N LEU A 142 3.69 14.28 -10.10
CA LEU A 142 4.89 14.10 -9.29
C LEU A 142 5.79 15.33 -9.36
N VAL A 143 6.14 15.80 -10.56
CA VAL A 143 7.03 16.94 -10.74
C VAL A 143 6.41 18.20 -10.12
N ALA A 144 5.12 18.46 -10.33
CA ALA A 144 4.45 19.64 -9.81
C ALA A 144 4.44 19.68 -8.27
N GLN A 145 4.21 18.52 -7.62
CA GLN A 145 4.01 18.47 -6.19
C GLN A 145 5.30 18.20 -5.40
N LEU A 146 6.34 17.64 -6.04
CA LEU A 146 7.63 17.39 -5.41
C LEU A 146 8.65 18.50 -5.67
N LYS A 147 8.41 19.40 -6.63
CA LYS A 147 9.32 20.50 -6.93
C LYS A 147 9.55 21.37 -5.68
N GLY A 148 10.83 21.50 -5.32
CA GLY A 148 11.26 22.28 -4.14
C GLY A 148 11.07 21.59 -2.79
N ARG A 149 10.61 20.33 -2.79
CA ARG A 149 10.59 19.50 -1.58
C ARG A 149 11.97 18.92 -1.30
N GLU A 150 12.23 18.58 -0.03
CA GLU A 150 13.40 17.81 0.37
C GLU A 150 13.19 16.35 -0.07
N LEU A 151 14.03 15.83 -0.97
CA LEU A 151 13.89 14.46 -1.45
C LEU A 151 14.95 13.50 -0.88
N GLY A 152 16.00 14.06 -0.27
CA GLY A 152 17.13 13.26 0.21
C GLY A 152 17.96 12.68 -0.93
N GLU A 153 18.61 11.56 -0.67
CA GLU A 153 19.53 10.91 -1.61
C GLU A 153 18.83 10.07 -2.66
N ARG A 154 17.65 9.57 -2.35
CA ARG A 154 16.84 8.70 -3.22
C ARG A 154 15.37 9.02 -3.08
N LEU A 155 14.67 9.00 -4.22
CA LEU A 155 13.22 9.08 -4.29
C LEU A 155 12.67 7.74 -4.83
N PHE A 156 11.86 7.07 -4.02
CA PHE A 156 11.14 5.85 -4.42
C PHE A 156 9.78 6.23 -4.96
N LEU A 157 9.44 5.68 -6.11
CA LEU A 157 8.19 5.90 -6.82
C LEU A 157 7.44 4.59 -7.02
N PRO A 158 6.12 4.61 -7.17
CA PRO A 158 5.37 3.42 -7.58
C PRO A 158 5.88 2.88 -8.91
N GLN A 159 5.95 1.56 -9.03
CA GLN A 159 6.50 0.92 -10.24
C GLN A 159 5.69 1.24 -11.51
N LYS A 160 4.37 1.36 -11.38
CA LYS A 160 3.47 1.74 -12.48
C LYS A 160 3.14 3.23 -12.34
N ILE A 161 3.76 4.06 -13.15
CA ILE A 161 3.49 5.50 -13.28
C ILE A 161 3.27 5.79 -14.75
N HIS A 162 2.25 6.60 -15.06
CA HIS A 162 2.05 7.06 -16.43
C HIS A 162 3.05 8.20 -16.75
N LEU A 163 4.01 7.90 -17.61
CA LEU A 163 4.91 8.89 -18.19
C LEU A 163 4.16 9.59 -19.34
N LEU A 164 3.44 10.64 -19.01
CA LEU A 164 2.84 11.56 -19.99
C LEU A 164 3.59 12.88 -19.98
#